data_53d4a6c65221f9b309d5a0284ce4e8a7
#
_entry.id   53d4a6c65221f9b309d5a0284ce4e8a7
#
_cell.length_a   1.000
_cell.length_b   1.000
_cell.length_c   1.000
_cell.angle_alpha   90.00
_cell.angle_beta   90.00
_cell.angle_gamma   90.00
#
_symmetry.space_group_name_H-M   'P 1'
#
loop_
_entity.id
_entity.type
_entity.pdbx_description
1 polymer ?
#
loop_
_entity_poly.entity_id
_entity_poly.type
_entity_poly.pdbx_seq_one_letter_code
_entity_poly.pdbx_strand_id
1 'polypeptide(L)'
;MFKYFIALLVLTNLLIAKENSMNIYDFKVQTIEGKEISLSTYKGKTLLIVNVASECGLTYQYEGLEKLYQKYKKKDFMVLGFPSNQFSNQEPGTDKEIKFFCTSKYDVHFDMFSKIEVNGDGADPLYKFLKEEKGGFLGFDAIKWNFTKFLVDKNGNVIKRYSPSTNPSKIEEDIEKLL
;
A
#
# COMPACT_ATOMS: atom_id res chain seq x y z
N MET A 1 -9.57 3.84 -55.66
CA MET A 1 -10.29 4.33 -54.48
C MET A 1 -10.40 3.31 -53.31
N PHE A 2 -9.79 2.11 -53.40
CA PHE A 2 -9.92 1.04 -52.36
C PHE A 2 -8.75 0.95 -51.38
N LYS A 3 -7.64 1.65 -51.61
CA LYS A 3 -6.43 1.54 -50.78
C LYS A 3 -6.43 2.42 -49.51
N TYR A 4 -7.30 3.40 -49.41
CA TYR A 4 -7.34 4.31 -48.23
C TYR A 4 -8.32 3.88 -47.13
N PHE A 5 -9.24 2.93 -47.43
CA PHE A 5 -10.21 2.45 -46.44
C PHE A 5 -9.61 1.46 -45.41
N ILE A 6 -8.55 0.76 -45.78
CA ILE A 6 -7.92 -0.23 -44.89
C ILE A 6 -7.02 0.45 -43.84
N ALA A 7 -6.41 1.59 -44.17
CA ALA A 7 -5.56 2.33 -43.26
C ALA A 7 -6.32 2.99 -42.10
N LEU A 8 -7.58 3.36 -42.30
CA LEU A 8 -8.42 4.02 -41.30
C LEU A 8 -8.94 3.03 -40.22
N LEU A 9 -9.15 1.75 -40.60
CA LEU A 9 -9.62 0.71 -39.67
C LEU A 9 -8.53 0.23 -38.71
N VAL A 10 -7.27 0.35 -39.10
CA VAL A 10 -6.14 -0.08 -38.22
C VAL A 10 -5.84 0.99 -37.18
N LEU A 11 -6.04 2.28 -37.46
CA LEU A 11 -5.82 3.36 -36.48
C LEU A 11 -6.88 3.40 -35.37
N THR A 12 -8.12 2.97 -35.66
CA THR A 12 -9.20 2.98 -34.65
C THR A 12 -9.04 1.86 -33.61
N ASN A 13 -8.35 0.75 -33.95
CA ASN A 13 -8.11 -0.34 -33.00
C ASN A 13 -6.94 -0.07 -32.04
N LEU A 14 -6.07 0.90 -32.32
CA LEU A 14 -4.97 1.27 -31.41
C LEU A 14 -5.41 2.21 -30.27
N LEU A 15 -6.59 2.82 -30.38
CA LEU A 15 -7.12 3.75 -29.35
C LEU A 15 -8.01 3.06 -28.30
N ILE A 16 -8.38 1.79 -28.49
CA ILE A 16 -9.29 1.06 -27.60
C ILE A 16 -8.55 0.21 -26.57
N ALA A 17 -7.25 0.03 -26.71
CA ALA A 17 -6.42 -0.80 -25.82
C ALA A 17 -5.78 0.01 -24.66
N LYS A 18 -6.48 1.00 -24.11
CA LYS A 18 -6.16 1.50 -22.76
C LYS A 18 -7.08 0.79 -21.77
N GLU A 19 -6.88 -0.53 -21.72
CA GLU A 19 -7.61 -1.42 -20.87
C GLU A 19 -7.24 -1.30 -19.41
N ASN A 20 -8.27 -1.41 -18.64
CA ASN A 20 -8.38 -2.01 -17.29
C ASN A 20 -7.12 -2.70 -16.77
N SER A 21 -6.02 -1.97 -16.62
CA SER A 21 -4.96 -2.44 -15.74
C SER A 21 -5.49 -2.41 -14.32
N MET A 22 -5.52 -3.58 -13.67
CA MET A 22 -5.83 -3.69 -12.25
C MET A 22 -5.02 -2.66 -11.46
N ASN A 23 -5.65 -1.97 -10.54
CA ASN A 23 -4.98 -1.03 -9.65
C ASN A 23 -5.46 -1.25 -8.21
N ILE A 24 -4.90 -0.54 -7.24
CA ILE A 24 -5.22 -0.79 -5.83
C ILE A 24 -6.70 -0.55 -5.48
N TYR A 25 -7.45 0.19 -6.25
CA TYR A 25 -8.86 0.49 -5.99
C TYR A 25 -9.80 -0.68 -6.30
N ASP A 26 -9.31 -1.73 -6.95
CA ASP A 26 -10.05 -2.95 -7.24
C ASP A 26 -10.09 -3.92 -6.04
N PHE A 27 -9.30 -3.65 -5.00
CA PHE A 27 -9.22 -4.50 -3.82
C PHE A 27 -10.20 -4.07 -2.72
N LYS A 28 -10.66 -5.07 -1.98
CA LYS A 28 -11.40 -4.92 -0.73
C LYS A 28 -10.54 -5.41 0.41
N VAL A 29 -10.61 -4.75 1.53
CA VAL A 29 -9.83 -5.04 2.74
C VAL A 29 -10.72 -4.91 3.98
N GLN A 30 -10.32 -5.52 5.09
CA GLN A 30 -11.02 -5.37 6.36
C GLN A 30 -10.32 -4.33 7.23
N THR A 31 -11.05 -3.35 7.73
CA THR A 31 -10.52 -2.42 8.75
C THR A 31 -10.17 -3.19 10.01
N ILE A 32 -9.39 -2.60 10.91
CA ILE A 32 -9.01 -3.25 12.17
C ILE A 32 -10.22 -3.54 13.09
N GLU A 33 -11.38 -2.94 12.82
CA GLU A 33 -12.66 -3.25 13.47
C GLU A 33 -13.43 -4.38 12.76
N GLY A 34 -12.86 -4.99 11.72
CA GLY A 34 -13.47 -6.10 10.98
C GLY A 34 -14.52 -5.70 9.94
N LYS A 35 -14.61 -4.40 9.57
CA LYS A 35 -15.52 -3.93 8.52
C LYS A 35 -14.85 -4.03 7.15
N GLU A 36 -15.50 -4.70 6.19
CA GLU A 36 -15.03 -4.70 4.79
C GLU A 36 -15.24 -3.32 4.16
N ILE A 37 -14.19 -2.80 3.54
CA ILE A 37 -14.24 -1.59 2.70
C ILE A 37 -13.51 -1.81 1.38
N SER A 38 -13.91 -1.08 0.35
CA SER A 38 -13.16 -1.01 -0.91
C SER A 38 -12.08 0.05 -0.80
N LEU A 39 -10.87 -0.23 -1.31
CA LEU A 39 -9.80 0.76 -1.41
C LEU A 39 -10.13 1.91 -2.37
N SER A 40 -11.20 1.76 -3.19
CA SER A 40 -11.75 2.87 -3.98
C SER A 40 -12.19 4.08 -3.13
N THR A 41 -12.41 3.89 -1.82
CA THR A 41 -12.66 4.97 -0.84
C THR A 41 -11.51 5.98 -0.79
N TYR A 42 -10.30 5.55 -1.17
CA TYR A 42 -9.09 6.38 -1.18
C TYR A 42 -8.77 6.97 -2.57
N LYS A 43 -9.67 6.87 -3.55
CA LYS A 43 -9.44 7.49 -4.88
C LYS A 43 -9.08 8.97 -4.76
N GLY A 44 -8.09 9.39 -5.54
CA GLY A 44 -7.60 10.77 -5.53
C GLY A 44 -6.61 11.08 -4.41
N LYS A 45 -6.24 10.08 -3.58
CA LYS A 45 -5.25 10.26 -2.52
C LYS A 45 -3.93 9.56 -2.87
N THR A 46 -2.82 10.18 -2.48
CA THR A 46 -1.51 9.53 -2.42
C THR A 46 -1.47 8.63 -1.20
N LEU A 47 -1.06 7.37 -1.35
CA LEU A 47 -1.10 6.40 -0.26
C LEU A 47 0.29 5.87 0.06
N LEU A 48 0.56 5.66 1.35
CA LEU A 48 1.70 4.89 1.85
C LEU A 48 1.18 3.63 2.54
N ILE A 49 1.27 2.49 1.85
CA ILE A 49 0.81 1.18 2.34
C ILE A 49 1.99 0.50 3.04
N VAL A 50 1.80 0.06 4.29
CA VAL A 50 2.88 -0.46 5.14
C VAL A 50 2.44 -1.73 5.85
N ASN A 51 3.23 -2.82 5.78
CA ASN A 51 3.02 -3.94 6.69
C ASN A 51 3.73 -3.66 8.03
N VAL A 52 2.99 -3.78 9.12
CA VAL A 52 3.41 -3.33 10.44
C VAL A 52 3.42 -4.45 11.48
N ALA A 53 4.10 -4.22 12.61
CA ALA A 53 4.11 -5.14 13.74
C ALA A 53 4.42 -4.40 15.06
N SER A 54 3.82 -4.89 16.16
CA SER A 54 3.89 -4.28 17.49
C SER A 54 5.19 -4.64 18.25
N GLU A 55 5.80 -5.82 17.97
CA GLU A 55 6.93 -6.35 18.72
C GLU A 55 8.23 -6.43 17.89
N CYS A 56 8.36 -5.58 16.88
CA CYS A 56 9.50 -5.51 15.98
C CYS A 56 10.53 -4.48 16.46
N GLY A 57 11.81 -4.70 16.20
CA GLY A 57 12.84 -3.68 16.41
C GLY A 57 12.64 -2.40 15.58
N LEU A 58 11.76 -2.44 14.57
CA LEU A 58 11.42 -1.29 13.73
C LEU A 58 10.10 -0.60 14.14
N THR A 59 9.44 -1.05 15.20
CA THR A 59 8.14 -0.53 15.66
C THR A 59 8.15 0.97 15.97
N TYR A 60 9.31 1.53 16.32
CA TYR A 60 9.48 2.98 16.49
C TYR A 60 9.09 3.79 15.22
N GLN A 61 9.04 3.15 14.04
CA GLN A 61 8.67 3.83 12.80
C GLN A 61 7.18 4.26 12.77
N TYR A 62 6.32 3.74 13.64
CA TYR A 62 4.96 4.24 13.81
C TYR A 62 4.94 5.76 14.08
N GLU A 63 5.87 6.25 14.91
CA GLU A 63 5.99 7.68 15.18
C GLU A 63 6.26 8.50 13.91
N GLY A 64 7.17 8.01 13.06
CA GLY A 64 7.48 8.67 11.78
C GLY A 64 6.34 8.59 10.76
N LEU A 65 5.62 7.46 10.71
CA LEU A 65 4.44 7.29 9.86
C LEU A 65 3.31 8.23 10.29
N GLU A 66 3.06 8.33 11.60
CA GLU A 66 2.05 9.25 12.15
C GLU A 66 2.41 10.71 11.88
N LYS A 67 3.69 11.09 12.02
CA LYS A 67 4.16 12.45 11.66
C LYS A 67 3.89 12.78 10.19
N LEU A 68 4.18 11.86 9.26
CA LEU A 68 3.86 12.03 7.85
C LEU A 68 2.35 12.19 7.63
N TYR A 69 1.56 11.31 8.24
CA TYR A 69 0.10 11.38 8.16
C TYR A 69 -0.43 12.73 8.64
N GLN A 70 -0.05 13.17 9.84
CA GLN A 70 -0.51 14.44 10.41
C GLN A 70 -0.11 15.64 9.53
N LYS A 71 1.10 15.62 8.98
CA LYS A 71 1.61 16.68 8.11
C LYS A 71 0.83 16.81 6.80
N TYR A 72 0.44 15.67 6.21
CA TYR A 72 -0.09 15.65 4.84
C TYR A 72 -1.56 15.23 4.71
N LYS A 73 -2.25 14.80 5.77
CA LYS A 73 -3.66 14.35 5.70
C LYS A 73 -4.64 15.36 5.09
N LYS A 74 -4.34 16.66 5.16
CA LYS A 74 -5.14 17.72 4.53
C LYS A 74 -4.74 18.00 3.08
N LYS A 75 -3.76 17.27 2.54
CA LYS A 75 -3.26 17.37 1.17
C LYS A 75 -3.50 16.06 0.39
N ASP A 76 -4.58 15.36 0.70
CA ASP A 76 -4.93 14.08 0.05
C ASP A 76 -3.83 13.00 0.17
N PHE A 77 -3.26 12.86 1.36
CA PHE A 77 -2.33 11.79 1.72
C PHE A 77 -2.89 10.92 2.84
N MET A 78 -2.69 9.60 2.70
CA MET A 78 -3.06 8.62 3.72
C MET A 78 -1.93 7.62 3.95
N VAL A 79 -1.81 7.16 5.19
CA VAL A 79 -1.04 5.97 5.55
C VAL A 79 -2.03 4.85 5.81
N LEU A 80 -1.74 3.65 5.28
CA LEU A 80 -2.57 2.45 5.44
C LEU A 80 -1.71 1.36 6.09
N GLY A 81 -1.98 1.02 7.36
CA GLY A 81 -1.21 0.06 8.13
C GLY A 81 -1.84 -1.33 8.14
N PHE A 82 -1.11 -2.34 7.67
CA PHE A 82 -1.54 -3.74 7.62
C PHE A 82 -0.69 -4.59 8.57
N PRO A 83 -1.19 -5.01 9.73
CA PRO A 83 -0.46 -5.88 10.65
C PRO A 83 -0.16 -7.24 10.01
N SER A 84 1.02 -7.81 10.27
CA SER A 84 1.40 -9.14 9.81
C SER A 84 2.29 -9.88 10.81
N ASN A 85 1.92 -11.13 11.12
CA ASN A 85 2.65 -11.97 12.08
C ASN A 85 3.69 -12.89 11.42
N GLN A 86 3.94 -12.73 10.11
CA GLN A 86 4.81 -13.64 9.34
C GLN A 86 6.32 -13.45 9.61
N PHE A 87 6.71 -12.42 10.34
CA PHE A 87 8.12 -12.10 10.60
C PHE A 87 8.44 -12.32 12.08
N SER A 88 8.98 -13.50 12.39
CA SER A 88 9.36 -13.92 13.75
C SER A 88 8.24 -13.80 14.79
N ASN A 89 6.99 -13.96 14.36
CA ASN A 89 5.79 -13.83 15.22
C ASN A 89 5.74 -12.49 16.00
N GLN A 90 6.16 -11.40 15.35
CA GLN A 90 6.24 -10.07 15.96
C GLN A 90 4.92 -9.29 15.97
N GLU A 91 3.80 -9.92 15.57
CA GLU A 91 2.45 -9.36 15.67
C GLU A 91 1.47 -10.41 16.22
N PRO A 92 1.66 -10.92 17.45
CA PRO A 92 0.87 -12.03 17.99
C PRO A 92 -0.55 -11.62 18.39
N GLY A 93 -0.76 -10.34 18.71
CA GLY A 93 -2.03 -9.79 19.22
C GLY A 93 -3.21 -9.98 18.28
N THR A 94 -4.42 -9.89 18.83
CA THR A 94 -5.66 -9.73 18.08
C THR A 94 -5.73 -8.32 17.48
N ASP A 95 -6.59 -8.09 16.48
CA ASP A 95 -6.81 -6.77 15.89
C ASP A 95 -7.14 -5.71 16.95
N LYS A 96 -7.94 -6.08 17.96
CA LYS A 96 -8.28 -5.20 19.10
C LYS A 96 -7.05 -4.81 19.93
N GLU A 97 -6.18 -5.76 20.22
CA GLU A 97 -4.95 -5.53 20.99
C GLU A 97 -3.96 -4.69 20.17
N ILE A 98 -3.82 -4.98 18.87
CA ILE A 98 -3.00 -4.21 17.94
C ILE A 98 -3.48 -2.75 17.88
N LYS A 99 -4.79 -2.54 17.69
CA LYS A 99 -5.37 -1.20 17.68
C LYS A 99 -5.08 -0.45 18.97
N PHE A 100 -5.29 -1.10 20.12
CA PHE A 100 -5.01 -0.50 21.42
C PHE A 100 -3.52 -0.14 21.56
N PHE A 101 -2.61 -1.04 21.17
CA PHE A 101 -1.18 -0.77 21.17
C PHE A 101 -0.81 0.45 20.33
N CYS A 102 -1.25 0.49 19.07
CA CYS A 102 -0.95 1.57 18.14
C CYS A 102 -1.44 2.93 18.65
N THR A 103 -2.69 2.98 19.15
CA THR A 103 -3.27 4.24 19.66
C THR A 103 -2.64 4.66 20.99
N SER A 104 -2.45 3.74 21.95
CA SER A 104 -1.98 4.10 23.29
C SER A 104 -0.49 4.42 23.34
N LYS A 105 0.34 3.75 22.51
CA LYS A 105 1.80 3.91 22.56
C LYS A 105 2.35 4.90 21.54
N TYR A 106 1.71 5.01 20.37
CA TYR A 106 2.22 5.83 19.26
C TYR A 106 1.23 6.89 18.79
N ASP A 107 0.06 6.98 19.44
CA ASP A 107 -1.01 7.94 19.09
C ASP A 107 -1.38 7.87 17.59
N VAL A 108 -1.46 6.64 17.05
CA VAL A 108 -1.75 6.39 15.63
C VAL A 108 -3.19 6.79 15.32
N HIS A 109 -3.34 7.67 14.32
CA HIS A 109 -4.62 8.15 13.79
C HIS A 109 -4.83 7.78 12.32
N PHE A 110 -3.82 7.29 11.63
CA PHE A 110 -4.00 6.78 10.26
C PHE A 110 -4.74 5.43 10.27
N ASP A 111 -5.26 5.05 9.11
CA ASP A 111 -6.12 3.87 9.00
C ASP A 111 -5.33 2.56 9.19
N MET A 112 -5.80 1.74 10.12
CA MET A 112 -5.29 0.41 10.40
C MET A 112 -6.28 -0.65 9.89
N PHE A 113 -5.74 -1.77 9.42
CA PHE A 113 -6.50 -2.88 8.86
C PHE A 113 -6.33 -4.16 9.69
N SER A 114 -7.19 -5.15 9.45
CA SER A 114 -7.08 -6.47 10.08
C SER A 114 -5.75 -7.12 9.73
N LYS A 115 -5.26 -7.97 10.63
CA LYS A 115 -4.02 -8.72 10.43
C LYS A 115 -4.13 -9.65 9.23
N ILE A 116 -3.11 -9.61 8.36
CA ILE A 116 -3.05 -10.38 7.10
C ILE A 116 -1.72 -11.13 6.95
N GLU A 117 -1.71 -12.06 6.02
CA GLU A 117 -0.47 -12.60 5.44
C GLU A 117 -0.03 -11.76 4.23
N VAL A 118 1.27 -11.52 4.12
CA VAL A 118 1.85 -10.73 3.02
C VAL A 118 2.70 -11.58 2.06
N ASN A 119 3.01 -12.82 2.45
CA ASN A 119 3.79 -13.79 1.68
C ASN A 119 3.13 -15.17 1.65
N GLY A 120 3.59 -16.02 0.72
CA GLY A 120 3.09 -17.39 0.55
C GLY A 120 1.74 -17.44 -0.16
N ASP A 121 1.14 -18.64 -0.17
CA ASP A 121 -0.11 -18.91 -0.89
C ASP A 121 -1.30 -18.17 -0.26
N GLY A 122 -1.29 -18.00 1.08
CA GLY A 122 -2.28 -17.26 1.85
C GLY A 122 -2.14 -15.74 1.80
N ALA A 123 -1.16 -15.20 1.06
CA ALA A 123 -0.97 -13.77 1.00
C ALA A 123 -2.23 -13.05 0.49
N ASP A 124 -2.56 -11.95 1.18
CA ASP A 124 -3.67 -11.07 0.81
C ASP A 124 -3.55 -10.62 -0.66
N PRO A 125 -4.66 -10.62 -1.43
CA PRO A 125 -4.66 -10.22 -2.84
C PRO A 125 -4.02 -8.86 -3.10
N LEU A 126 -4.22 -7.87 -2.22
CA LEU A 126 -3.57 -6.57 -2.31
C LEU A 126 -2.05 -6.71 -2.26
N TYR A 127 -1.51 -7.53 -1.33
CA TYR A 127 -0.07 -7.72 -1.21
C TYR A 127 0.54 -8.56 -2.35
N LYS A 128 -0.24 -9.49 -2.95
CA LYS A 128 0.17 -10.16 -4.20
C LYS A 128 0.37 -9.12 -5.30
N PHE A 129 -0.63 -8.27 -5.52
CA PHE A 129 -0.59 -7.18 -6.49
C PHE A 129 0.56 -6.18 -6.24
N LEU A 130 0.73 -5.69 -5.00
CA LEU A 130 1.79 -4.74 -4.66
C LEU A 130 3.19 -5.30 -4.97
N LYS A 131 3.40 -6.60 -4.75
CA LYS A 131 4.65 -7.30 -5.05
C LYS A 131 4.88 -7.47 -6.56
N GLU A 132 3.83 -7.74 -7.31
CA GLU A 132 3.89 -7.86 -8.79
C GLU A 132 4.22 -6.51 -9.42
N GLU A 133 3.57 -5.42 -8.98
CA GLU A 133 3.80 -4.07 -9.51
C GLU A 133 5.18 -3.52 -9.15
N LYS A 134 5.65 -3.75 -7.93
CA LYS A 134 6.97 -3.33 -7.47
C LYS A 134 7.65 -4.45 -6.70
N GLY A 135 8.28 -5.32 -7.46
CA GLY A 135 9.12 -6.41 -6.95
C GLY A 135 10.27 -5.93 -6.08
N GLY A 136 10.90 -6.86 -5.41
CA GLY A 136 12.11 -6.61 -4.64
C GLY A 136 13.37 -6.51 -5.52
N PHE A 137 14.49 -6.23 -4.88
CA PHE A 137 15.79 -6.21 -5.55
C PHE A 137 16.14 -7.58 -6.16
N LEU A 138 16.59 -7.60 -7.41
CA LEU A 138 16.97 -8.80 -8.19
C LEU A 138 15.82 -9.83 -8.37
N GLY A 139 14.55 -9.40 -8.48
CA GLY A 139 13.41 -10.30 -8.72
C GLY A 139 12.97 -11.10 -7.49
N PHE A 140 13.43 -10.74 -6.30
CA PHE A 140 12.93 -11.29 -5.04
C PHE A 140 11.72 -10.50 -4.57
N ASP A 141 10.51 -10.90 -5.00
CA ASP A 141 9.29 -10.13 -4.78
C ASP A 141 8.75 -10.24 -3.35
N ALA A 142 9.09 -11.29 -2.61
CA ALA A 142 8.64 -11.49 -1.24
C ALA A 142 8.92 -10.26 -0.33
N ILE A 143 7.98 -9.95 0.54
CA ILE A 143 8.20 -9.00 1.63
C ILE A 143 9.23 -9.60 2.58
N LYS A 144 10.33 -8.89 2.78
CA LYS A 144 11.47 -9.45 3.55
C LYS A 144 11.36 -9.24 5.05
N TRP A 145 10.63 -8.20 5.48
CA TRP A 145 10.46 -7.88 6.90
C TRP A 145 9.30 -6.90 7.13
N ASN A 146 8.92 -6.74 8.42
CA ASN A 146 8.00 -5.70 8.86
C ASN A 146 8.47 -4.31 8.44
N PHE A 147 7.55 -3.39 8.26
CA PHE A 147 7.77 -2.01 7.81
C PHE A 147 8.36 -1.90 6.40
N THR A 148 8.05 -2.84 5.49
CA THR A 148 8.14 -2.60 4.04
C THR A 148 7.03 -1.63 3.64
N LYS A 149 7.33 -0.65 2.78
CA LYS A 149 6.36 0.37 2.38
C LYS A 149 6.21 0.40 0.88
N PHE A 150 4.98 0.72 0.42
CA PHE A 150 4.66 0.98 -0.97
C PHE A 150 4.02 2.35 -1.09
N LEU A 151 4.56 3.19 -1.96
CA LEU A 151 4.01 4.50 -2.31
C LEU A 151 3.13 4.35 -3.54
N VAL A 152 1.92 4.89 -3.47
CA VAL A 152 0.90 4.78 -4.51
C VAL A 152 0.42 6.18 -4.87
N ASP A 153 0.25 6.46 -6.16
CA ASP A 153 -0.24 7.75 -6.65
C ASP A 153 -1.77 7.90 -6.53
N LYS A 154 -2.26 9.09 -6.87
CA LYS A 154 -3.70 9.44 -6.83
C LYS A 154 -4.56 8.62 -7.80
N ASN A 155 -3.94 7.93 -8.77
CA ASN A 155 -4.61 7.07 -9.75
C ASN A 155 -4.64 5.60 -9.31
N GLY A 156 -3.98 5.26 -8.21
CA GLY A 156 -3.89 3.89 -7.70
C GLY A 156 -2.72 3.08 -8.26
N ASN A 157 -1.78 3.72 -8.95
CA ASN A 157 -0.57 3.06 -9.46
C ASN A 157 0.48 2.96 -8.36
N VAL A 158 1.09 1.80 -8.22
CA VAL A 158 2.21 1.59 -7.29
C VAL A 158 3.46 2.22 -7.88
N ILE A 159 3.97 3.27 -7.24
CA ILE A 159 5.10 4.07 -7.75
C ILE A 159 6.44 3.51 -7.28
N LYS A 160 6.54 3.18 -5.98
CA LYS A 160 7.82 2.80 -5.38
C LYS A 160 7.64 1.88 -4.17
N ARG A 161 8.59 0.96 -4.01
CA ARG A 161 8.73 0.13 -2.81
C ARG A 161 9.97 0.58 -2.02
N TYR A 162 9.84 0.66 -0.71
CA TYR A 162 10.93 1.00 0.21
C TYR A 162 11.24 -0.16 1.15
N SER A 163 12.51 -0.30 1.47
CA SER A 163 12.98 -1.34 2.39
C SER A 163 12.43 -1.13 3.81
N PRO A 164 12.40 -2.19 4.64
CA PRO A 164 12.03 -2.10 6.04
C PRO A 164 12.78 -1.00 6.81
N SER A 165 14.08 -0.88 6.58
CA SER A 165 14.96 0.08 7.27
C SER A 165 14.84 1.53 6.80
N THR A 166 14.12 1.79 5.68
CA THR A 166 13.91 3.16 5.20
C THR A 166 13.04 3.93 6.20
N ASN A 167 13.62 4.91 6.86
CA ASN A 167 12.89 5.75 7.80
C ASN A 167 11.80 6.55 7.07
N PRO A 168 10.58 6.69 7.64
CA PRO A 168 9.49 7.45 7.03
C PRO A 168 9.88 8.86 6.58
N SER A 169 10.74 9.57 7.31
CA SER A 169 11.22 10.90 6.93
C SER A 169 12.00 10.93 5.60
N LYS A 170 12.55 9.79 5.16
CA LYS A 170 13.26 9.70 3.87
C LYS A 170 12.34 9.47 2.67
N ILE A 171 11.06 9.25 2.93
CA ILE A 171 10.02 9.07 1.90
C ILE A 171 9.33 10.39 1.58
N GLU A 172 9.51 11.39 2.43
CA GLU A 172 8.77 12.66 2.41
C GLU A 172 8.88 13.39 1.07
N GLU A 173 10.09 13.49 0.51
CA GLU A 173 10.31 14.13 -0.81
C GLU A 173 9.54 13.42 -1.95
N ASP A 174 9.48 12.08 -1.91
CA ASP A 174 8.75 11.31 -2.91
C ASP A 174 7.22 11.49 -2.74
N ILE A 175 6.73 11.63 -1.51
CA ILE A 175 5.33 11.98 -1.22
C ILE A 175 5.01 13.36 -1.78
N GLU A 176 5.83 14.37 -1.50
CA GLU A 176 5.61 15.76 -1.95
C GLU A 176 5.50 15.90 -3.46
N LYS A 177 6.22 15.07 -4.23
CA LYS A 177 6.13 15.02 -5.70
C LYS A 177 4.79 14.50 -6.22
N LEU A 178 4.01 13.80 -5.38
CA LEU A 178 2.72 13.20 -5.75
C LEU A 178 1.51 13.97 -5.19
N LEU A 179 1.72 14.94 -4.34
CA LEU A 179 0.66 15.77 -3.76
C LEU A 179 0.24 16.89 -4.71
#